data_af364e67f0c466dcde6a40fa2c07c599
#
_entry.id   af364e67f0c466dcde6a40fa2c07c599
#
_cell.length_a   1.000
_cell.length_b   1.000
_cell.length_c   1.000
_cell.angle_alpha   90.00
_cell.angle_beta   90.00
_cell.angle_gamma   90.00
#
_symmetry.space_group_name_H-M   'P 1'
#
loop_
_entity.id
_entity.type
_entity.pdbx_description
1 polymer ?
#
loop_
_entity_poly.entity_id
_entity_poly.type
_entity_poly.pdbx_seq_one_letter_code
_entity_poly.pdbx_strand_id
1 'polypeptide(L)'
;MTETQEETVRRLPELKERHLPGDCREAVHTLLKGTYGYEQFRDLEVYDDLFKGKETLHVSQGQLIESVIVEAEKARNGETDVDNILLTAPTGAGKSLLFQLPGIYLGNEYGLLTIVVSPLKALIVDQVEGLQDLGYTRVAYASSDLSPEQKNEVYRQVREGEVDLFYLSPELLLSYDIKHFAGERRIGLVVVDEAHTVTTWGKEFRVDVICRV
;
A
#
# COMPACT_ATOMS: atom_id res chain seq x y z
N MET A 1 28.65 -5.07 -1.31
CA MET A 1 27.55 -4.09 -1.22
C MET A 1 27.88 -2.96 -2.17
N THR A 2 26.95 -2.49 -2.97
CA THR A 2 27.14 -1.33 -3.83
C THR A 2 26.98 -0.05 -3.00
N GLU A 3 27.63 1.05 -3.42
CA GLU A 3 27.59 2.36 -2.76
C GLU A 3 26.15 2.82 -2.46
N THR A 4 25.19 2.49 -3.35
CA THR A 4 23.75 2.75 -3.18
C THR A 4 23.09 1.96 -2.04
N GLN A 5 23.55 0.72 -1.77
CA GLN A 5 23.04 -0.10 -0.67
C GLN A 5 23.54 0.40 0.69
N GLU A 6 24.81 0.89 0.73
CA GLU A 6 25.37 1.48 1.94
C GLU A 6 24.69 2.81 2.29
N GLU A 7 24.35 3.62 1.30
CA GLU A 7 23.62 4.88 1.50
C GLU A 7 22.20 4.66 1.98
N THR A 8 21.49 3.66 1.44
CA THR A 8 20.15 3.26 1.89
C THR A 8 20.16 2.74 3.33
N VAL A 9 21.16 1.91 3.68
CA VAL A 9 21.32 1.38 5.06
C VAL A 9 21.67 2.49 6.05
N ARG A 10 22.41 3.52 5.64
CA ARG A 10 22.72 4.68 6.51
C ARG A 10 21.50 5.57 6.80
N ARG A 11 20.51 5.63 5.91
CA ARG A 11 19.27 6.41 6.11
C ARG A 11 18.25 5.73 7.03
N LEU A 12 18.32 4.41 7.20
CA LEU A 12 17.38 3.68 8.07
C LEU A 12 17.37 4.15 9.54
N PRO A 13 18.49 4.57 10.16
CA PRO A 13 18.47 5.16 11.49
C PRO A 13 17.74 6.52 11.58
N GLU A 14 17.76 7.32 10.51
CA GLU A 14 17.06 8.61 10.47
C GLU A 14 15.52 8.44 10.47
N LEU A 15 15.02 7.30 10.01
CA LEU A 15 13.60 6.96 10.04
C LEU A 15 13.07 6.72 11.48
N LYS A 16 13.95 6.47 12.44
CA LYS A 16 13.60 6.17 13.84
C LYS A 16 13.23 7.39 14.67
N GLU A 17 13.72 8.56 14.33
CA GLU A 17 13.44 9.80 15.08
C GLU A 17 12.08 10.40 14.71
N ARG A 18 11.34 9.79 13.77
CA ARG A 18 10.02 10.29 13.39
C ARG A 18 8.98 9.85 14.42
N HIS A 19 8.32 10.82 14.99
CA HIS A 19 7.19 10.59 15.88
C HIS A 19 6.04 9.98 15.07
N LEU A 20 5.66 8.77 15.45
CA LEU A 20 4.40 8.22 14.98
C LEU A 20 3.24 9.13 15.44
N PRO A 21 2.18 9.29 14.65
CA PRO A 21 0.96 9.96 15.09
C PRO A 21 0.47 9.38 16.42
N GLY A 22 -0.18 10.21 17.24
CA GLY A 22 -0.69 9.76 18.54
C GLY A 22 -1.76 8.69 18.42
N ASP A 23 -2.71 8.89 17.50
CA ASP A 23 -3.79 7.93 17.21
C ASP A 23 -4.29 8.15 15.78
N CYS A 24 -5.14 7.23 15.31
CA CYS A 24 -5.80 7.32 14.03
C CYS A 24 -7.01 8.24 14.09
N ARG A 25 -7.29 8.94 13.01
CA ARG A 25 -8.45 9.84 12.90
C ARG A 25 -9.78 9.08 12.97
N GLU A 26 -10.81 9.72 13.51
CA GLU A 26 -12.14 9.15 13.73
C GLU A 26 -12.77 8.57 12.46
N ALA A 27 -12.56 9.19 11.30
CA ALA A 27 -13.05 8.69 10.03
C ALA A 27 -12.52 7.30 9.69
N VAL A 28 -11.27 7.00 10.05
CA VAL A 28 -10.64 5.70 9.81
C VAL A 28 -11.13 4.65 10.83
N HIS A 29 -11.39 5.03 12.07
CA HIS A 29 -12.08 4.16 13.03
C HIS A 29 -13.48 3.77 12.53
N THR A 30 -14.22 4.74 11.98
CA THR A 30 -15.55 4.48 11.39
C THR A 30 -15.45 3.49 10.21
N LEU A 31 -14.45 3.65 9.35
CA LEU A 31 -14.21 2.71 8.24
C LEU A 31 -13.79 1.32 8.74
N LEU A 32 -12.94 1.24 9.77
CA LEU A 32 -12.54 -0.02 10.38
C LEU A 32 -13.78 -0.82 10.84
N LYS A 33 -14.66 -0.15 11.59
CA LYS A 33 -15.89 -0.75 12.07
C LYS A 33 -16.86 -1.08 10.93
N GLY A 34 -17.06 -0.15 10.02
CA GLY A 34 -18.03 -0.30 8.92
C GLY A 34 -17.65 -1.36 7.90
N THR A 35 -16.36 -1.46 7.56
CA THR A 35 -15.88 -2.40 6.54
C THR A 35 -15.48 -3.74 7.12
N TYR A 36 -14.74 -3.75 8.24
CA TYR A 36 -14.15 -4.98 8.79
C TYR A 36 -14.87 -5.51 10.03
N GLY A 37 -15.79 -4.73 10.60
CA GLY A 37 -16.49 -5.10 11.84
C GLY A 37 -15.61 -5.06 13.09
N TYR A 38 -14.42 -4.47 13.03
CA TYR A 38 -13.51 -4.37 14.16
C TYR A 38 -13.78 -3.09 14.96
N GLU A 39 -13.84 -3.21 16.27
CA GLU A 39 -14.07 -2.06 17.16
C GLU A 39 -12.77 -1.30 17.48
N GLN A 40 -11.61 -1.96 17.40
CA GLN A 40 -10.32 -1.39 17.79
C GLN A 40 -9.20 -1.92 16.89
N PHE A 41 -8.15 -1.12 16.72
CA PHE A 41 -6.88 -1.54 16.14
C PHE A 41 -6.13 -2.45 17.11
N ARG A 42 -5.30 -3.34 16.54
CA ARG A 42 -4.40 -4.19 17.32
C ARG A 42 -3.07 -3.48 17.51
N ASP A 43 -2.41 -3.77 18.63
CA ASP A 43 -1.01 -3.42 18.80
C ASP A 43 -0.13 -4.47 18.10
N LEU A 44 0.88 -3.98 17.43
CA LEU A 44 1.93 -4.79 16.81
C LEU A 44 3.19 -4.66 17.64
N GLU A 45 3.84 -5.78 17.90
CA GLU A 45 5.16 -5.80 18.49
C GLU A 45 6.18 -5.67 17.35
N VAL A 46 6.95 -4.59 17.33
CA VAL A 46 7.96 -4.29 16.32
C VAL A 46 9.31 -4.11 16.97
N TYR A 47 10.39 -4.42 16.25
CA TYR A 47 11.73 -4.18 16.78
C TYR A 47 11.99 -2.67 16.88
N ASP A 48 12.48 -2.23 18.04
CA ASP A 48 12.92 -0.85 18.23
C ASP A 48 14.11 -0.53 17.32
N ASP A 49 15.08 -1.45 17.23
CA ASP A 49 16.20 -1.37 16.31
C ASP A 49 16.45 -2.71 15.61
N LEU A 50 16.21 -2.74 14.28
CA LEU A 50 16.46 -3.92 13.45
C LEU A 50 17.92 -4.39 13.45
N PHE A 51 18.85 -3.50 13.80
CA PHE A 51 20.29 -3.76 13.71
C PHE A 51 21.00 -3.89 15.09
N LYS A 52 20.40 -3.40 16.16
CA LYS A 52 21.10 -3.24 17.44
C LYS A 52 20.61 -4.10 18.59
N GLY A 53 19.44 -4.70 18.50
CA GLY A 53 18.94 -5.41 19.67
C GLY A 53 17.73 -6.28 19.46
N LYS A 54 17.30 -6.86 20.58
CA LYS A 54 16.06 -7.63 20.67
C LYS A 54 14.93 -6.81 21.34
N GLU A 55 15.19 -5.53 21.58
CA GLU A 55 14.22 -4.66 22.20
C GLU A 55 13.07 -4.43 21.23
N THR A 56 11.85 -4.59 21.72
CA THR A 56 10.62 -4.41 20.97
C THR A 56 9.81 -3.29 21.57
N LEU A 57 9.03 -2.64 20.72
CA LEU A 57 8.03 -1.65 21.13
C LEU A 57 6.67 -2.01 20.55
N HIS A 58 5.63 -1.56 21.21
CA HIS A 58 4.26 -1.74 20.76
C HIS A 58 3.82 -0.52 19.95
N VAL A 59 3.34 -0.77 18.74
CA VAL A 59 2.80 0.25 17.84
C VAL A 59 1.41 -0.16 17.42
N SER A 60 0.43 0.73 17.57
CA SER A 60 -0.93 0.46 17.11
C SER A 60 -0.99 0.42 15.58
N GLN A 61 -1.77 -0.51 15.03
CA GLN A 61 -2.11 -0.51 13.61
C GLN A 61 -2.70 0.85 13.18
N GLY A 62 -3.47 1.51 14.04
CA GLY A 62 -4.03 2.84 13.79
C GLY A 62 -2.94 3.89 13.57
N GLN A 63 -1.89 3.90 14.37
CA GLN A 63 -0.76 4.83 14.20
C GLN A 63 -0.04 4.62 12.86
N LEU A 64 0.15 3.36 12.44
CA LEU A 64 0.78 3.05 11.15
C LEU A 64 -0.11 3.46 9.98
N ILE A 65 -1.41 3.21 10.07
CA ILE A 65 -2.40 3.62 9.08
C ILE A 65 -2.43 5.13 8.94
N GLU A 66 -2.46 5.86 10.06
CA GLU A 66 -2.42 7.32 10.06
C GLU A 66 -1.14 7.85 9.42
N SER A 67 0.01 7.21 9.69
CA SER A 67 1.28 7.59 9.05
C SER A 67 1.20 7.47 7.52
N VAL A 68 0.61 6.39 7.00
CA VAL A 68 0.42 6.19 5.55
C VAL A 68 -0.48 7.27 4.97
N ILE A 69 -1.58 7.60 5.66
CA ILE A 69 -2.52 8.63 5.19
C ILE A 69 -1.86 10.00 5.18
N VAL A 70 -1.12 10.36 6.23
CA VAL A 70 -0.43 11.65 6.32
C VAL A 70 0.57 11.83 5.17
N GLU A 71 1.37 10.82 4.87
CA GLU A 71 2.33 10.90 3.76
C GLU A 71 1.63 10.98 2.40
N ALA A 72 0.52 10.27 2.20
CA ALA A 72 -0.28 10.37 0.99
C ALA A 72 -0.94 11.76 0.84
N GLU A 73 -1.39 12.36 1.93
CA GLU A 73 -1.95 13.72 1.94
C GLU A 73 -0.88 14.79 1.63
N LYS A 74 0.34 14.64 2.17
CA LYS A 74 1.47 15.49 1.81
C LYS A 74 1.75 15.44 0.30
N ALA A 75 1.87 14.23 -0.26
CA ALA A 75 2.08 14.03 -1.69
C ALA A 75 0.94 14.66 -2.51
N ARG A 76 -0.30 14.47 -2.10
CA ARG A 76 -1.47 15.08 -2.74
C ARG A 76 -1.41 16.60 -2.74
N ASN A 77 -0.89 17.20 -1.69
CA ASN A 77 -0.75 18.65 -1.53
C ASN A 77 0.48 19.22 -2.29
N GLY A 78 1.30 18.36 -2.90
CA GLY A 78 2.49 18.77 -3.64
C GLY A 78 3.69 19.06 -2.74
N GLU A 79 3.70 18.55 -1.53
CA GLU A 79 4.87 18.62 -0.65
C GLU A 79 6.00 17.75 -1.20
N THR A 80 7.23 18.19 -1.03
CA THR A 80 8.41 17.48 -1.53
C THR A 80 9.07 16.59 -0.49
N ASP A 81 8.73 16.78 0.79
CA ASP A 81 9.20 15.97 1.91
C ASP A 81 8.18 14.86 2.23
N VAL A 82 8.06 13.93 1.30
CA VAL A 82 7.18 12.77 1.40
C VAL A 82 8.02 11.53 1.60
N ASP A 83 7.66 10.73 2.59
CA ASP A 83 8.39 9.51 2.91
C ASP A 83 7.80 8.26 2.31
N ASN A 84 8.70 7.34 1.98
CA ASN A 84 8.35 5.95 1.72
C ASN A 84 8.33 5.18 3.04
N ILE A 85 7.28 4.41 3.26
CA ILE A 85 7.13 3.59 4.47
C ILE A 85 7.48 2.14 4.14
N LEU A 86 8.51 1.61 4.79
CA LEU A 86 8.82 0.19 4.79
C LEU A 86 8.31 -0.43 6.09
N LEU A 87 7.39 -1.37 5.95
CA LEU A 87 6.83 -2.09 7.08
C LEU A 87 7.22 -3.58 7.02
N THR A 88 7.82 -4.07 8.09
CA THR A 88 8.07 -5.50 8.28
C THR A 88 7.23 -6.00 9.44
N ALA A 89 6.43 -7.03 9.20
CA ALA A 89 5.59 -7.63 10.23
C ALA A 89 5.45 -9.14 9.99
N PRO A 90 5.31 -9.96 11.05
CA PRO A 90 5.14 -11.39 10.92
C PRO A 90 3.84 -11.75 10.17
N THR A 91 3.76 -12.99 9.71
CA THR A 91 2.54 -13.53 9.12
C THR A 91 1.42 -13.50 10.16
N GLY A 92 0.22 -13.10 9.76
CA GLY A 92 -0.92 -12.97 10.67
C GLY A 92 -1.00 -11.65 11.44
N ALA A 93 -0.04 -10.74 11.28
CA ALA A 93 -0.07 -9.42 11.92
C ALA A 93 -1.13 -8.45 11.32
N GLY A 94 -1.89 -8.87 10.31
CA GLY A 94 -2.90 -8.03 9.68
C GLY A 94 -2.30 -6.96 8.75
N LYS A 95 -1.20 -7.29 8.06
CA LYS A 95 -0.52 -6.39 7.12
C LYS A 95 -1.46 -5.79 6.07
N SER A 96 -2.38 -6.60 5.53
CA SER A 96 -3.32 -6.12 4.50
C SER A 96 -4.15 -4.94 4.96
N LEU A 97 -4.58 -4.93 6.22
CA LEU A 97 -5.34 -3.81 6.81
C LEU A 97 -4.54 -2.50 6.76
N LEU A 98 -3.21 -2.56 6.92
CA LEU A 98 -2.34 -1.40 7.01
C LEU A 98 -2.21 -0.62 5.69
N PHE A 99 -2.62 -1.19 4.57
CA PHE A 99 -2.69 -0.49 3.28
C PHE A 99 -4.09 -0.47 2.67
N GLN A 100 -4.93 -1.47 2.95
CA GLN A 100 -6.30 -1.48 2.45
C GLN A 100 -7.13 -0.35 3.06
N LEU A 101 -7.06 -0.18 4.38
CA LEU A 101 -7.83 0.86 5.07
C LEU A 101 -7.42 2.27 4.68
N PRO A 102 -6.11 2.64 4.60
CA PRO A 102 -5.70 3.91 4.00
C PRO A 102 -6.19 4.07 2.56
N GLY A 103 -6.09 3.02 1.75
CA GLY A 103 -6.56 3.06 0.36
C GLY A 103 -8.05 3.33 0.24
N ILE A 104 -8.87 2.69 1.06
CA ILE A 104 -10.32 2.95 1.15
C ILE A 104 -10.58 4.39 1.57
N TYR A 105 -9.87 4.86 2.61
CA TYR A 105 -10.00 6.24 3.09
C TYR A 105 -9.66 7.26 1.99
N LEU A 106 -8.50 7.10 1.34
CA LEU A 106 -8.05 8.00 0.28
C LEU A 106 -8.98 7.99 -0.95
N GLY A 107 -9.54 6.83 -1.27
CA GLY A 107 -10.56 6.69 -2.31
C GLY A 107 -11.84 7.44 -1.97
N ASN A 108 -12.37 7.24 -0.76
CA ASN A 108 -13.61 7.87 -0.30
C ASN A 108 -13.50 9.38 -0.17
N GLU A 109 -12.41 9.86 0.44
CA GLU A 109 -12.25 11.29 0.74
C GLU A 109 -11.78 12.12 -0.45
N TYR A 110 -10.93 11.53 -1.30
CA TYR A 110 -10.22 12.30 -2.33
C TYR A 110 -10.38 11.74 -3.75
N GLY A 111 -11.05 10.61 -3.93
CA GLY A 111 -11.14 9.93 -5.23
C GLY A 111 -9.79 9.41 -5.76
N LEU A 112 -8.81 9.22 -4.86
CA LEU A 112 -7.49 8.75 -5.22
C LEU A 112 -7.47 7.24 -5.45
N LEU A 113 -6.63 6.80 -6.38
CA LEU A 113 -6.41 5.40 -6.67
C LEU A 113 -5.27 4.85 -5.81
N THR A 114 -5.49 3.69 -5.19
CA THR A 114 -4.43 2.89 -4.58
C THR A 114 -4.08 1.74 -5.50
N ILE A 115 -2.80 1.61 -5.84
CA ILE A 115 -2.26 0.50 -6.62
C ILE A 115 -1.53 -0.45 -5.67
N VAL A 116 -1.92 -1.73 -5.71
CA VAL A 116 -1.29 -2.78 -4.91
C VAL A 116 -0.62 -3.78 -5.84
N VAL A 117 0.70 -3.86 -5.76
CA VAL A 117 1.52 -4.79 -6.53
C VAL A 117 1.82 -6.00 -5.67
N SER A 118 1.38 -7.17 -6.09
CA SER A 118 1.66 -8.43 -5.39
C SER A 118 2.09 -9.53 -6.38
N PRO A 119 3.16 -10.31 -6.06
CA PRO A 119 3.68 -11.34 -6.96
C PRO A 119 2.85 -12.60 -6.99
N LEU A 120 2.00 -12.82 -6.00
CA LEU A 120 1.25 -14.06 -5.83
C LEU A 120 -0.21 -13.86 -6.25
N LYS A 121 -0.57 -14.36 -7.43
CA LYS A 121 -1.93 -14.24 -7.99
C LYS A 121 -3.01 -14.75 -7.04
N ALA A 122 -2.76 -15.88 -6.36
CA ALA A 122 -3.71 -16.44 -5.39
C ALA A 122 -3.99 -15.42 -4.25
N LEU A 123 -2.95 -14.76 -3.74
CA LEU A 123 -3.13 -13.73 -2.70
C LEU A 123 -3.88 -12.51 -3.22
N ILE A 124 -3.65 -12.11 -4.48
CA ILE A 124 -4.42 -11.03 -5.11
C ILE A 124 -5.91 -11.36 -5.12
N VAL A 125 -6.26 -12.56 -5.58
CA VAL A 125 -7.65 -13.01 -5.64
C VAL A 125 -8.25 -13.07 -4.24
N ASP A 126 -7.58 -13.74 -3.30
CA ASP A 126 -8.05 -13.86 -1.91
C ASP A 126 -8.27 -12.49 -1.25
N GLN A 127 -7.41 -11.51 -1.48
CA GLN A 127 -7.56 -10.16 -0.93
C GLN A 127 -8.72 -9.39 -1.55
N VAL A 128 -8.91 -9.52 -2.87
CA VAL A 128 -10.02 -8.86 -3.57
C VAL A 128 -11.36 -9.49 -3.17
N GLU A 129 -11.46 -10.82 -3.21
CA GLU A 129 -12.66 -11.54 -2.79
C GLU A 129 -12.98 -11.27 -1.32
N GLY A 130 -11.96 -11.28 -0.45
CA GLY A 130 -12.14 -10.95 0.98
C GLY A 130 -12.72 -9.56 1.22
N LEU A 131 -12.32 -8.53 0.45
CA LEU A 131 -12.91 -7.21 0.54
C LEU A 131 -14.36 -7.19 -0.01
N GLN A 132 -14.61 -7.90 -1.10
CA GLN A 132 -15.96 -8.02 -1.69
C GLN A 132 -16.92 -8.74 -0.74
N ASP A 133 -16.48 -9.79 -0.06
CA ASP A 133 -17.26 -10.50 0.96
C ASP A 133 -17.60 -9.61 2.17
N LEU A 134 -16.74 -8.64 2.48
CA LEU A 134 -17.02 -7.60 3.48
C LEU A 134 -17.93 -6.48 2.95
N GLY A 135 -18.38 -6.57 1.70
CA GLY A 135 -19.28 -5.59 1.07
C GLY A 135 -18.55 -4.41 0.41
N TYR A 136 -17.21 -4.40 0.39
CA TYR A 136 -16.46 -3.37 -0.30
C TYR A 136 -16.24 -3.75 -1.77
N THR A 137 -17.00 -3.12 -2.66
CA THR A 137 -17.05 -3.48 -4.10
C THR A 137 -16.13 -2.62 -4.98
N ARG A 138 -15.53 -1.54 -4.44
CA ARG A 138 -14.64 -0.64 -5.20
C ARG A 138 -13.21 -1.15 -5.24
N VAL A 139 -13.06 -2.47 -5.46
CA VAL A 139 -11.80 -3.19 -5.56
C VAL A 139 -11.81 -4.09 -6.78
N ALA A 140 -10.70 -4.10 -7.52
CA ALA A 140 -10.53 -4.97 -8.68
C ALA A 140 -9.08 -5.41 -8.81
N TYR A 141 -8.85 -6.41 -9.66
CA TYR A 141 -7.50 -6.86 -10.00
C TYR A 141 -7.34 -7.10 -11.49
N ALA A 142 -6.09 -7.04 -11.95
CA ALA A 142 -5.70 -7.53 -13.25
C ALA A 142 -4.56 -8.54 -13.13
N SER A 143 -4.68 -9.66 -13.82
CA SER A 143 -3.66 -10.71 -13.89
C SER A 143 -3.50 -11.21 -15.32
N SER A 144 -2.44 -12.00 -15.58
CA SER A 144 -2.22 -12.62 -16.88
C SER A 144 -3.36 -13.57 -17.29
N ASP A 145 -4.13 -14.08 -16.34
CA ASP A 145 -5.15 -15.11 -16.56
C ASP A 145 -6.48 -14.52 -17.06
N LEU A 146 -6.67 -13.20 -16.91
CA LEU A 146 -7.85 -12.52 -17.46
C LEU A 146 -7.76 -12.42 -18.99
N SER A 147 -8.90 -12.60 -19.66
CA SER A 147 -8.99 -12.34 -21.09
C SER A 147 -8.74 -10.87 -21.43
N PRO A 148 -8.38 -10.53 -22.66
CA PRO A 148 -8.21 -9.15 -23.09
C PRO A 148 -9.46 -8.28 -22.81
N GLU A 149 -10.65 -8.84 -23.02
CA GLU A 149 -11.92 -8.17 -22.79
C GLU A 149 -12.13 -7.88 -21.30
N GLN A 150 -11.86 -8.87 -20.43
CA GLN A 150 -11.94 -8.71 -18.98
C GLN A 150 -10.95 -7.65 -18.48
N LYS A 151 -9.70 -7.66 -18.98
CA LYS A 151 -8.71 -6.64 -18.64
C LYS A 151 -9.17 -5.25 -19.04
N ASN A 152 -9.69 -5.11 -20.26
CA ASN A 152 -10.17 -3.82 -20.76
C ASN A 152 -11.32 -3.28 -19.90
N GLU A 153 -12.24 -4.15 -19.46
CA GLU A 153 -13.32 -3.76 -18.56
C GLU A 153 -12.80 -3.30 -17.20
N VAL A 154 -11.88 -4.04 -16.60
CA VAL A 154 -11.24 -3.63 -15.33
C VAL A 154 -10.53 -2.28 -15.47
N TYR A 155 -9.77 -2.08 -16.56
CA TYR A 155 -9.07 -0.81 -16.79
C TYR A 155 -10.05 0.36 -17.04
N ARG A 156 -11.20 0.10 -17.68
CA ARG A 156 -12.28 1.08 -17.80
C ARG A 156 -12.78 1.49 -16.41
N GLN A 157 -13.15 0.53 -15.58
CA GLN A 157 -13.64 0.76 -14.21
C GLN A 157 -12.63 1.54 -13.36
N VAL A 158 -11.34 1.21 -13.46
CA VAL A 158 -10.28 1.96 -12.78
C VAL A 158 -10.25 3.41 -13.24
N ARG A 159 -10.24 3.66 -14.57
CA ARG A 159 -10.18 5.01 -15.14
C ARG A 159 -11.43 5.84 -14.83
N GLU A 160 -12.59 5.23 -14.80
CA GLU A 160 -13.87 5.89 -14.52
C GLU A 160 -14.12 6.12 -13.02
N GLY A 161 -13.21 5.65 -12.16
CA GLY A 161 -13.31 5.87 -10.72
C GLY A 161 -14.27 4.94 -10.01
N GLU A 162 -14.62 3.82 -10.61
CA GLU A 162 -15.43 2.77 -9.98
C GLU A 162 -14.60 1.90 -9.01
N VAL A 163 -13.26 1.95 -9.12
CA VAL A 163 -12.29 1.18 -8.33
C VAL A 163 -11.38 2.13 -7.58
N ASP A 164 -11.19 1.92 -6.28
CA ASP A 164 -10.24 2.68 -5.45
C ASP A 164 -8.98 1.86 -5.11
N LEU A 165 -9.14 0.53 -4.97
CA LEU A 165 -8.01 -0.38 -4.78
C LEU A 165 -7.85 -1.27 -6.01
N PHE A 166 -6.74 -1.11 -6.70
CA PHE A 166 -6.42 -1.88 -7.89
C PHE A 166 -5.19 -2.76 -7.67
N TYR A 167 -5.41 -4.06 -7.68
CA TYR A 167 -4.37 -5.07 -7.52
C TYR A 167 -3.84 -5.51 -8.87
N LEU A 168 -2.52 -5.62 -8.98
CA LEU A 168 -1.88 -6.12 -10.20
C LEU A 168 -0.58 -6.88 -9.92
N SER A 169 -0.20 -7.72 -10.85
CA SER A 169 1.08 -8.41 -10.76
C SER A 169 2.23 -7.52 -11.23
N PRO A 170 3.46 -7.77 -10.74
CA PRO A 170 4.64 -7.03 -11.15
C PRO A 170 4.87 -7.03 -12.66
N GLU A 171 4.60 -8.15 -13.32
CA GLU A 171 4.79 -8.30 -14.77
C GLU A 171 3.88 -7.35 -15.55
N LEU A 172 2.65 -7.13 -15.07
CA LEU A 172 1.74 -6.16 -15.70
C LEU A 172 2.23 -4.74 -15.49
N LEU A 173 2.67 -4.40 -14.28
CA LEU A 173 3.21 -3.06 -13.99
C LEU A 173 4.45 -2.75 -14.84
N LEU A 174 5.32 -3.74 -15.07
CA LEU A 174 6.52 -3.57 -15.89
C LEU A 174 6.22 -3.54 -17.39
N SER A 175 5.10 -4.12 -17.82
CA SER A 175 4.74 -4.21 -19.25
C SER A 175 4.06 -2.97 -19.80
N TYR A 176 3.51 -2.11 -18.95
CA TYR A 176 2.72 -0.96 -19.35
C TYR A 176 3.04 0.26 -18.49
N ASP A 177 2.91 1.44 -19.08
CA ASP A 177 2.93 2.70 -18.31
C ASP A 177 1.74 2.72 -17.32
N ILE A 178 1.96 3.28 -16.15
CA ILE A 178 0.94 3.36 -15.10
C ILE A 178 -0.33 4.10 -15.58
N LYS A 179 -0.18 5.04 -16.50
CA LYS A 179 -1.29 5.76 -17.16
C LYS A 179 -2.17 4.83 -18.01
N HIS A 180 -1.63 3.68 -18.44
CA HIS A 180 -2.43 2.70 -19.16
C HIS A 180 -3.57 2.17 -18.27
N PHE A 181 -3.33 2.04 -16.98
CA PHE A 181 -4.31 1.59 -16.01
C PHE A 181 -5.13 2.74 -15.42
N ALA A 182 -4.44 3.76 -14.92
CA ALA A 182 -5.04 4.85 -14.16
C ALA A 182 -5.68 5.95 -15.02
N GLY A 183 -5.26 6.09 -16.31
CA GLY A 183 -5.66 7.21 -17.13
C GLY A 183 -5.19 8.53 -16.53
N GLU A 184 -6.12 9.45 -16.32
CA GLU A 184 -5.87 10.77 -15.71
C GLU A 184 -6.16 10.77 -14.19
N ARG A 185 -6.49 9.62 -13.59
CA ARG A 185 -6.72 9.55 -12.15
C ARG A 185 -5.42 9.75 -11.38
N ARG A 186 -5.52 10.48 -10.29
CA ARG A 186 -4.40 10.67 -9.36
C ARG A 186 -4.23 9.41 -8.51
N ILE A 187 -2.99 8.97 -8.40
CA ILE A 187 -2.61 7.86 -7.54
C ILE A 187 -2.25 8.44 -6.17
N GLY A 188 -2.90 7.97 -5.13
CA GLY A 188 -2.66 8.41 -3.76
C GLY A 188 -1.71 7.49 -2.99
N LEU A 189 -1.65 6.21 -3.38
CA LEU A 189 -0.83 5.23 -2.68
C LEU A 189 -0.40 4.13 -3.66
N VAL A 190 0.88 3.76 -3.59
CA VAL A 190 1.40 2.56 -4.25
C VAL A 190 1.96 1.63 -3.18
N VAL A 191 1.47 0.42 -3.17
CA VAL A 191 1.85 -0.63 -2.23
C VAL A 191 2.60 -1.73 -2.95
N VAL A 192 3.71 -2.16 -2.41
CA VAL A 192 4.42 -3.35 -2.87
C VAL A 192 4.31 -4.40 -1.76
N ASP A 193 3.40 -5.35 -1.96
CA ASP A 193 3.23 -6.47 -1.06
C ASP A 193 4.33 -7.51 -1.33
N GLU A 194 4.75 -8.24 -0.29
CA GLU A 194 5.84 -9.21 -0.37
C GLU A 194 7.14 -8.60 -0.98
N ALA A 195 7.51 -7.40 -0.50
CA ALA A 195 8.61 -6.61 -1.03
C ALA A 195 9.98 -7.35 -1.10
N HIS A 196 10.14 -8.45 -0.37
CA HIS A 196 11.32 -9.31 -0.48
C HIS A 196 11.51 -9.94 -1.87
N THR A 197 10.43 -10.04 -2.66
CA THR A 197 10.47 -10.57 -4.04
C THR A 197 10.95 -9.54 -5.06
N VAL A 198 10.99 -8.25 -4.71
CA VAL A 198 11.45 -7.16 -5.60
C VAL A 198 12.86 -7.41 -6.14
N THR A 199 13.72 -8.03 -5.35
CA THR A 199 15.08 -8.40 -5.78
C THR A 199 15.10 -9.41 -6.93
N THR A 200 14.03 -10.18 -7.11
CA THR A 200 13.87 -11.18 -8.17
C THR A 200 13.26 -10.59 -9.45
N TRP A 201 12.62 -9.39 -9.36
CA TRP A 201 11.98 -8.75 -10.51
C TRP A 201 12.94 -8.05 -11.47
N GLY A 202 14.24 -8.12 -11.16
CA GLY A 202 15.31 -7.61 -12.00
C GLY A 202 15.64 -6.13 -11.79
N LYS A 203 16.72 -5.69 -12.45
CA LYS A 203 17.24 -4.31 -12.36
C LYS A 203 16.31 -3.24 -12.95
N GLU A 204 15.26 -3.64 -13.63
CA GLU A 204 14.29 -2.75 -14.27
C GLU A 204 13.19 -2.26 -13.32
N PHE A 205 12.99 -2.96 -12.21
CA PHE A 205 12.06 -2.49 -11.18
C PHE A 205 12.75 -1.40 -10.35
N ARG A 206 12.63 -0.16 -10.82
CA ARG A 206 13.11 0.99 -10.08
C ARG A 206 12.02 1.44 -9.11
N VAL A 207 12.36 1.47 -7.84
CA VAL A 207 11.52 2.06 -6.78
C VAL A 207 11.13 3.51 -7.12
N ASP A 208 11.92 4.20 -7.94
CA ASP A 208 11.64 5.54 -8.46
C ASP A 208 10.33 5.65 -9.27
N VAL A 209 9.82 4.54 -9.83
CA VAL A 209 8.51 4.50 -10.51
C VAL A 209 7.36 4.58 -9.51
N ILE A 210 7.61 4.18 -8.27
CA ILE A 210 6.61 4.13 -7.21
C ILE A 210 6.44 5.48 -6.51
N CYS A 211 7.45 6.36 -6.59
CA CYS A 211 7.52 7.60 -5.80
C CYS A 211 7.30 8.89 -6.59
N ARG A 212 6.96 8.83 -7.88
CA ARG A 212 6.61 10.01 -8.67
C ARG A 212 5.14 9.96 -9.07
N VAL A 213 4.33 10.48 -8.19
CA VAL A 213 2.94 10.87 -8.49
C VAL A 213 2.89 12.35 -8.83
#